data_c0327d9e472245b05df14989e3cc8cfa
#
_entry.id   c0327d9e472245b05df14989e3cc8cfa
#
_cell.length_a   1.000
_cell.length_b   1.000
_cell.length_c   1.000
_cell.angle_alpha   90.00
_cell.angle_beta   90.00
_cell.angle_gamma   90.00
#
_symmetry.space_group_name_H-M   'P 1'
#
loop_
_entity.id
_entity.type
_entity.pdbx_description
1 polymer ?
#
loop_
_entity_poly.entity_id
_entity_poly.type
_entity_poly.pdbx_seq_one_letter_code
_entity_poly.pdbx_strand_id
1 'polypeptide(L)'
;MRSKPLVAPNHKISQSTSSNWAGYSAVRGRYTSASASWKQPTASCTSQTTYSSFWVGLDGDGSSTVEQTGTSADCSGGSARYYAWYEMYPKFPVTLSLAIRAGDAISGSVTADGNGRFTLTLHNNTTGGSYQTTQTLKRARLASAEAVAEAPSGSGGVLPLTNFGTASFSSARVNGQAIGSFNPDRIDMVANGVTKATTSSLSSGTNFSVTWKHS
;
A
#
# COMPACT_ATOMS: atom_id res chain seq x y z
N MET A 1 -16.60 -13.77 -14.60
CA MET A 1 -16.40 -14.24 -13.21
C MET A 1 -16.14 -13.03 -12.34
N ARG A 2 -16.92 -12.81 -11.27
CA ARG A 2 -16.60 -11.74 -10.31
C ARG A 2 -15.37 -12.19 -9.52
N SER A 3 -14.29 -11.45 -9.61
CA SER A 3 -13.11 -11.68 -8.75
C SER A 3 -13.54 -11.56 -7.28
N LYS A 4 -13.22 -12.57 -6.46
CA LYS A 4 -13.44 -12.47 -5.02
C LYS A 4 -12.65 -11.27 -4.49
N PRO A 5 -13.24 -10.47 -3.58
CA PRO A 5 -12.55 -9.33 -3.03
C PRO A 5 -11.29 -9.77 -2.27
N LEU A 6 -10.22 -9.01 -2.44
CA LEU A 6 -8.97 -9.17 -1.72
C LEU A 6 -9.16 -8.65 -0.30
N VAL A 7 -8.57 -9.32 0.68
CA VAL A 7 -8.63 -8.94 2.09
C VAL A 7 -7.22 -8.66 2.58
N ALA A 8 -7.00 -7.51 3.19
CA ALA A 8 -5.74 -7.22 3.85
C ALA A 8 -5.61 -8.11 5.11
N PRO A 9 -4.55 -8.91 5.25
CA PRO A 9 -4.41 -9.79 6.40
C PRO A 9 -3.92 -9.03 7.63
N ASN A 10 -4.36 -9.47 8.81
CA ASN A 10 -3.76 -9.11 10.10
C ASN A 10 -2.36 -9.70 10.20
N HIS A 11 -1.32 -8.96 9.83
CA HIS A 11 0.05 -9.43 9.99
C HIS A 11 0.74 -8.70 11.15
N LYS A 12 1.33 -9.49 12.06
CA LYS A 12 2.40 -8.99 12.92
C LYS A 12 3.63 -8.79 12.03
N ILE A 13 3.95 -7.56 11.73
CA ILE A 13 5.19 -7.20 11.04
C ILE A 13 6.31 -7.28 12.07
N SER A 14 7.34 -8.10 11.80
CA SER A 14 8.59 -8.01 12.55
C SER A 14 9.39 -6.81 12.06
N GLN A 15 10.29 -6.27 12.86
CA GLN A 15 11.03 -5.01 12.57
C GLN A 15 11.81 -5.00 11.25
N SER A 16 11.87 -6.08 10.49
CA SER A 16 12.64 -6.17 9.25
C SER A 16 11.95 -6.96 8.13
N THR A 17 10.90 -7.72 8.40
CA THR A 17 10.25 -8.56 7.39
C THR A 17 8.75 -8.67 7.58
N SER A 18 8.02 -8.79 6.47
CA SER A 18 6.60 -9.13 6.41
C SER A 18 6.38 -10.17 5.31
N SER A 19 5.38 -11.02 5.47
CA SER A 19 5.06 -12.01 4.43
C SER A 19 4.46 -11.40 3.17
N ASN A 20 3.94 -10.16 3.26
CA ASN A 20 3.19 -9.53 2.18
C ASN A 20 3.43 -8.02 2.00
N TRP A 21 4.15 -7.34 2.91
CA TRP A 21 4.46 -5.91 2.79
C TRP A 21 5.96 -5.67 2.57
N ALA A 22 6.30 -4.67 1.76
CA ALA A 22 7.63 -4.09 1.63
C ALA A 22 7.51 -2.56 1.55
N GLY A 23 8.29 -1.84 2.33
CA GLY A 23 8.21 -0.38 2.44
C GLY A 23 8.57 0.11 3.82
N TYR A 24 7.86 1.11 4.30
CA TYR A 24 8.09 1.70 5.61
C TYR A 24 6.80 1.81 6.43
N SER A 25 6.92 1.49 7.74
CA SER A 25 5.87 1.66 8.74
C SER A 25 6.41 2.46 9.92
N ALA A 26 5.78 3.59 10.21
CA ALA A 26 5.99 4.32 11.46
C ALA A 26 5.11 3.70 12.53
N VAL A 27 5.74 3.19 13.58
CA VAL A 27 5.12 2.59 14.76
C VAL A 27 5.59 3.32 16.02
N ARG A 28 5.12 2.98 17.20
CA ARG A 28 5.54 3.60 18.48
C ARG A 28 4.99 5.03 18.71
N GLY A 29 3.85 5.35 18.10
CA GLY A 29 3.22 6.66 18.25
C GLY A 29 1.72 6.62 18.02
N ARG A 30 1.14 7.80 17.89
CA ARG A 30 -0.23 7.99 17.42
C ARG A 30 -0.17 8.76 16.10
N TYR A 31 -0.80 8.20 15.07
CA TYR A 31 -0.68 8.71 13.71
C TYR A 31 -2.06 9.07 13.17
N THR A 32 -2.21 10.31 12.76
CA THR A 32 -3.47 10.85 12.24
C THR A 32 -3.41 11.18 10.76
N SER A 33 -2.23 11.06 10.14
CA SER A 33 -2.12 11.17 8.69
C SER A 33 -0.94 10.41 8.14
N ALA A 34 -1.14 9.83 6.96
CA ALA A 34 -0.11 9.26 6.09
C ALA A 34 -0.30 9.78 4.68
N SER A 35 0.80 10.07 3.98
CA SER A 35 0.77 10.43 2.56
C SER A 35 2.05 10.04 1.86
N ALA A 36 1.97 9.71 0.57
CA ALA A 36 3.13 9.52 -0.30
C ALA A 36 2.72 9.71 -1.76
N SER A 37 3.73 9.84 -2.61
CA SER A 37 3.58 9.78 -4.07
C SER A 37 4.37 8.59 -4.61
N TRP A 38 3.89 8.00 -5.70
CA TRP A 38 4.60 6.94 -6.41
C TRP A 38 4.33 7.03 -7.91
N LYS A 39 5.24 6.44 -8.67
CA LYS A 39 5.00 6.19 -10.09
C LYS A 39 4.38 4.80 -10.21
N GLN A 40 3.21 4.69 -10.85
CA GLN A 40 2.56 3.39 -11.05
C GLN A 40 3.50 2.46 -11.81
N PRO A 41 3.98 1.35 -11.19
CA PRO A 41 4.90 0.46 -11.87
C PRO A 41 4.25 -0.27 -13.05
N THR A 42 5.06 -0.62 -14.03
CA THR A 42 4.65 -1.50 -15.12
C THR A 42 4.72 -2.96 -14.65
N ALA A 43 3.62 -3.68 -14.77
CA ALA A 43 3.60 -5.12 -14.48
C ALA A 43 4.18 -5.92 -15.65
N SER A 44 5.11 -6.83 -15.36
CA SER A 44 5.59 -7.82 -16.30
C SER A 44 4.79 -9.11 -16.15
N CYS A 45 3.87 -9.35 -17.07
CA CYS A 45 2.90 -10.44 -16.98
C CYS A 45 3.33 -11.67 -17.78
N THR A 46 3.14 -12.84 -17.16
CA THR A 46 3.18 -14.15 -17.78
C THR A 46 1.77 -14.76 -17.82
N SER A 47 1.62 -16.02 -18.17
CA SER A 47 0.33 -16.73 -18.07
C SER A 47 -0.19 -16.88 -16.63
N GLN A 48 0.68 -16.74 -15.63
CA GLN A 48 0.34 -16.84 -14.22
C GLN A 48 -0.47 -15.61 -13.77
N THR A 49 -1.49 -15.83 -12.97
CA THR A 49 -2.23 -14.76 -12.30
C THR A 49 -1.46 -14.32 -11.05
N THR A 50 -1.10 -13.04 -11.00
CA THR A 50 -0.33 -12.42 -9.92
C THR A 50 -0.90 -11.06 -9.54
N TYR A 51 -0.56 -10.54 -8.36
CA TYR A 51 -1.18 -9.35 -7.78
C TYR A 51 -0.15 -8.46 -7.12
N SER A 52 -0.33 -7.14 -7.19
CA SER A 52 0.45 -6.19 -6.41
C SER A 52 -0.32 -4.91 -6.15
N SER A 53 -0.11 -4.31 -4.99
CA SER A 53 -0.71 -3.04 -4.60
C SER A 53 0.36 -2.07 -4.09
N PHE A 54 0.14 -0.76 -4.30
CA PHE A 54 1.01 0.33 -3.86
C PHE A 54 0.12 1.35 -3.15
N TRP A 55 0.37 1.62 -1.86
CA TRP A 55 -0.59 2.36 -1.07
C TRP A 55 0.01 3.09 0.13
N VAL A 56 -0.80 3.96 0.71
CA VAL A 56 -0.57 4.63 1.99
C VAL A 56 -1.75 4.37 2.92
N GLY A 57 -1.48 4.27 4.21
CA GLY A 57 -2.51 3.96 5.18
C GLY A 57 -2.17 4.32 6.61
N LEU A 58 -3.17 4.14 7.45
CA LEU A 58 -3.09 4.18 8.90
C LEU A 58 -3.50 2.82 9.44
N ASP A 59 -2.89 2.41 10.54
CA ASP A 59 -3.12 1.12 11.20
C ASP A 59 -2.63 -0.10 10.35
N GLY A 60 -2.81 -1.31 10.85
CA GLY A 60 -2.35 -2.56 10.21
C GLY A 60 -1.08 -3.11 10.81
N ASP A 61 -0.12 -2.27 11.20
CA ASP A 61 1.04 -2.69 11.95
C ASP A 61 0.75 -2.59 13.45
N GLY A 62 0.47 -3.74 14.07
CA GLY A 62 0.11 -3.82 15.48
C GLY A 62 -1.36 -3.52 15.79
N SER A 63 -2.23 -3.41 14.81
CA SER A 63 -3.68 -3.25 14.98
C SER A 63 -4.47 -4.22 14.10
N SER A 64 -5.80 -4.23 14.26
CA SER A 64 -6.73 -5.12 13.54
C SER A 64 -7.56 -4.40 12.48
N THR A 65 -7.24 -3.13 12.19
CA THR A 65 -7.86 -2.33 11.13
C THR A 65 -6.77 -1.78 10.23
N VAL A 66 -7.13 -1.40 9.00
CA VAL A 66 -6.28 -0.64 8.08
C VAL A 66 -7.17 0.33 7.32
N GLU A 67 -6.88 1.59 7.38
CA GLU A 67 -7.53 2.64 6.62
C GLU A 67 -6.57 3.11 5.54
N GLN A 68 -6.81 2.71 4.28
CA GLN A 68 -5.81 2.81 3.23
C GLN A 68 -6.40 3.16 1.86
N THR A 69 -5.57 3.74 1.00
CA THR A 69 -5.90 4.00 -0.40
C THR A 69 -4.67 3.85 -1.29
N GLY A 70 -4.89 3.35 -2.49
CA GLY A 70 -3.79 3.06 -3.39
C GLY A 70 -4.20 2.61 -4.78
N THR A 71 -3.22 2.05 -5.47
CA THR A 71 -3.35 1.52 -6.82
C THR A 71 -2.82 0.09 -6.87
N SER A 72 -3.30 -0.68 -7.83
CA SER A 72 -2.85 -2.05 -8.06
C SER A 72 -2.31 -2.24 -9.48
N ALA A 73 -1.46 -3.26 -9.63
CA ALA A 73 -0.97 -3.76 -10.91
C ALA A 73 -1.03 -5.29 -10.87
N ASP A 74 -2.10 -5.84 -11.41
CA ASP A 74 -2.36 -7.26 -11.44
C ASP A 74 -2.10 -7.84 -12.82
N CYS A 75 -1.74 -9.12 -12.88
CA CYS A 75 -1.58 -9.88 -14.10
C CYS A 75 -2.63 -10.99 -14.18
N SER A 76 -3.23 -11.17 -15.35
CA SER A 76 -4.10 -12.31 -15.64
C SER A 76 -4.06 -12.63 -17.13
N GLY A 77 -3.80 -13.89 -17.48
CA GLY A 77 -3.75 -14.35 -18.87
C GLY A 77 -2.72 -13.58 -19.72
N GLY A 78 -1.58 -13.20 -19.16
CA GLY A 78 -0.53 -12.45 -19.86
C GLY A 78 -0.78 -10.94 -19.98
N SER A 79 -1.89 -10.43 -19.44
CA SER A 79 -2.28 -9.02 -19.54
C SER A 79 -2.26 -8.33 -18.19
N ALA A 80 -1.75 -7.09 -18.16
CA ALA A 80 -1.74 -6.25 -16.97
C ALA A 80 -3.06 -5.49 -16.81
N ARG A 81 -3.54 -5.39 -15.59
CA ARG A 81 -4.68 -4.57 -15.19
C ARG A 81 -4.27 -3.62 -14.09
N TYR A 82 -4.54 -2.33 -14.28
CA TYR A 82 -4.28 -1.27 -13.31
C TYR A 82 -5.61 -0.69 -12.83
N TYR A 83 -5.72 -0.41 -11.53
CA TYR A 83 -6.91 0.22 -10.95
C TYR A 83 -6.58 0.92 -9.64
N ALA A 84 -7.44 1.87 -9.27
CA ALA A 84 -7.40 2.60 -8.01
C ALA A 84 -8.42 2.02 -7.03
N TRP A 85 -8.15 2.14 -5.72
CA TRP A 85 -9.03 1.63 -4.68
C TRP A 85 -8.82 2.35 -3.35
N TYR A 86 -9.79 2.21 -2.44
CA TYR A 86 -9.62 2.44 -1.01
C TYR A 86 -10.16 1.25 -0.21
N GLU A 87 -9.71 1.11 1.02
CA GLU A 87 -10.19 0.09 1.94
C GLU A 87 -10.26 0.62 3.37
N MET A 88 -11.28 0.17 4.09
CA MET A 88 -11.48 0.36 5.53
C MET A 88 -11.55 -1.04 6.16
N TYR A 89 -10.39 -1.72 6.25
CA TYR A 89 -10.35 -3.10 6.74
C TYR A 89 -10.97 -3.21 8.16
N PRO A 90 -11.81 -4.22 8.41
CA PRO A 90 -12.01 -5.46 7.66
C PRO A 90 -13.14 -5.41 6.62
N LYS A 91 -13.61 -4.24 6.20
CA LYS A 91 -14.48 -4.18 5.02
C LYS A 91 -13.64 -4.47 3.79
N PHE A 92 -14.29 -4.96 2.73
CA PHE A 92 -13.62 -5.21 1.46
C PHE A 92 -13.20 -3.92 0.77
N PRO A 93 -12.11 -3.94 -0.03
CA PRO A 93 -11.68 -2.81 -0.82
C PRO A 93 -12.75 -2.41 -1.85
N VAL A 94 -12.84 -1.11 -2.09
CA VAL A 94 -13.74 -0.50 -3.07
C VAL A 94 -12.90 -0.01 -4.25
N THR A 95 -13.13 -0.61 -5.43
CA THR A 95 -12.51 -0.15 -6.67
C THR A 95 -13.11 1.18 -7.09
N LEU A 96 -12.24 2.12 -7.52
CA LEU A 96 -12.62 3.47 -7.92
C LEU A 96 -12.73 3.59 -9.46
N SER A 97 -13.51 4.57 -9.90
CA SER A 97 -13.60 4.92 -11.33
C SER A 97 -12.39 5.72 -11.84
N LEU A 98 -11.44 6.07 -10.97
CA LEU A 98 -10.20 6.76 -11.34
C LEU A 98 -9.33 5.87 -12.22
N ALA A 99 -9.13 6.27 -13.47
CA ALA A 99 -8.31 5.53 -14.43
C ALA A 99 -6.83 5.57 -14.05
N ILE A 100 -6.18 4.40 -14.06
CA ILE A 100 -4.76 4.23 -13.76
C ILE A 100 -4.08 3.49 -14.92
N ARG A 101 -2.87 3.93 -15.28
CA ARG A 101 -2.02 3.30 -16.29
C ARG A 101 -0.60 3.18 -15.76
N ALA A 102 0.17 2.23 -16.31
CA ALA A 102 1.59 2.15 -16.06
C ALA A 102 2.28 3.50 -16.35
N GLY A 103 3.15 3.93 -15.46
CA GLY A 103 3.88 5.19 -15.57
C GLY A 103 3.15 6.42 -15.01
N ASP A 104 1.88 6.33 -14.65
CA ASP A 104 1.16 7.45 -14.04
C ASP A 104 1.81 7.90 -12.71
N ALA A 105 1.90 9.20 -12.52
CA ALA A 105 2.31 9.80 -11.25
C ALA A 105 1.10 9.87 -10.32
N ILE A 106 1.17 9.12 -9.22
CA ILE A 106 0.08 8.99 -8.24
C ILE A 106 0.48 9.65 -6.93
N SER A 107 -0.47 10.27 -6.24
CA SER A 107 -0.32 10.65 -4.84
C SER A 107 -1.54 10.24 -4.04
N GLY A 108 -1.29 9.68 -2.86
CA GLY A 108 -2.31 9.21 -1.95
C GLY A 108 -2.16 9.81 -0.57
N SER A 109 -3.28 9.97 0.14
CA SER A 109 -3.28 10.36 1.55
C SER A 109 -4.47 9.79 2.31
N VAL A 110 -4.23 9.52 3.58
CA VAL A 110 -5.25 9.19 4.58
C VAL A 110 -5.08 10.13 5.75
N THR A 111 -6.16 10.77 6.18
CA THR A 111 -6.18 11.63 7.37
C THR A 111 -7.33 11.23 8.30
N ALA A 112 -7.07 11.19 9.59
CA ALA A 112 -8.03 10.88 10.64
C ALA A 112 -8.28 12.13 11.52
N ASP A 113 -9.54 12.35 11.92
CA ASP A 113 -9.90 13.42 12.87
C ASP A 113 -9.62 13.04 14.33
N GLY A 114 -9.18 11.82 14.58
CA GLY A 114 -8.95 11.27 15.91
C GLY A 114 -10.21 10.71 16.58
N ASN A 115 -11.39 10.86 15.99
CA ASN A 115 -12.69 10.41 16.50
C ASN A 115 -13.30 9.28 15.64
N GLY A 116 -12.48 8.67 14.78
CA GLY A 116 -12.86 7.56 13.91
C GLY A 116 -13.43 7.97 12.56
N ARG A 117 -13.29 9.23 12.16
CA ARG A 117 -13.58 9.69 10.80
C ARG A 117 -12.31 9.84 10.00
N PHE A 118 -12.29 9.30 8.78
CA PHE A 118 -11.16 9.25 7.88
C PHE A 118 -11.50 9.91 6.56
N THR A 119 -10.59 10.73 6.04
CA THR A 119 -10.61 11.21 4.66
C THR A 119 -9.51 10.52 3.88
N LEU A 120 -9.88 9.81 2.81
CA LEU A 120 -8.98 9.11 1.93
C LEU A 120 -9.00 9.81 0.57
N THR A 121 -7.83 10.17 0.06
CA THR A 121 -7.70 10.93 -1.19
C THR A 121 -6.66 10.26 -2.09
N LEU A 122 -6.97 10.13 -3.36
CA LEU A 122 -6.06 9.63 -4.39
C LEU A 122 -6.10 10.56 -5.61
N HIS A 123 -4.93 10.95 -6.10
CA HIS A 123 -4.78 11.76 -7.30
C HIS A 123 -3.93 11.01 -8.33
N ASN A 124 -4.38 11.02 -9.57
CA ASN A 124 -3.54 10.72 -10.73
C ASN A 124 -3.03 12.07 -11.28
N ASN A 125 -1.81 12.43 -10.90
CA ASN A 125 -1.19 13.72 -11.27
C ASN A 125 -0.84 13.80 -12.76
N THR A 126 -0.77 12.66 -13.45
CA THR A 126 -0.55 12.60 -14.90
C THR A 126 -1.78 13.05 -15.67
N THR A 127 -2.97 12.61 -15.23
CA THR A 127 -4.24 12.89 -15.93
C THR A 127 -5.03 14.04 -15.32
N GLY A 128 -4.68 14.47 -14.09
CA GLY A 128 -5.43 15.44 -13.30
C GLY A 128 -6.67 14.84 -12.61
N GLY A 129 -6.92 13.54 -12.78
CA GLY A 129 -8.04 12.85 -12.12
C GLY A 129 -7.82 12.70 -10.63
N SER A 130 -8.90 12.75 -9.85
CA SER A 130 -8.84 12.60 -8.41
C SER A 130 -10.08 11.90 -7.86
N TYR A 131 -9.91 11.30 -6.68
CA TYR A 131 -11.01 10.74 -5.90
C TYR A 131 -10.79 11.04 -4.42
N GLN A 132 -11.87 11.41 -3.74
CA GLN A 132 -11.86 11.61 -2.30
C GLN A 132 -13.12 10.99 -1.68
N THR A 133 -12.96 10.34 -0.56
CA THR A 133 -14.07 9.84 0.25
C THR A 133 -13.85 10.11 1.73
N THR A 134 -14.94 10.19 2.48
CA THR A 134 -14.91 10.23 3.94
C THR A 134 -15.62 8.99 4.47
N GLN A 135 -14.93 8.27 5.34
CA GLN A 135 -15.39 7.02 5.93
C GLN A 135 -15.33 7.08 7.45
N THR A 136 -16.04 6.17 8.12
CA THR A 136 -16.03 6.10 9.60
C THR A 136 -15.66 4.69 10.05
N LEU A 137 -14.67 4.61 10.96
CA LEU A 137 -14.27 3.39 11.66
C LEU A 137 -13.84 3.71 13.10
N LYS A 138 -14.79 3.66 14.04
CA LYS A 138 -14.57 4.09 15.43
C LYS A 138 -13.58 3.25 16.24
N ARG A 139 -13.29 2.01 15.79
CA ARG A 139 -12.37 1.10 16.46
C ARG A 139 -10.91 1.20 15.98
N ALA A 140 -10.62 2.08 15.03
CA ALA A 140 -9.26 2.36 14.58
C ALA A 140 -8.39 2.84 15.75
N ARG A 141 -7.15 2.36 15.80
CA ARG A 141 -6.23 2.63 16.92
C ARG A 141 -5.28 3.76 16.63
N LEU A 142 -5.07 4.09 15.35
CA LEU A 142 -4.09 5.06 14.89
C LEU A 142 -2.67 4.72 15.39
N ALA A 143 -2.33 3.41 15.38
CA ALA A 143 -1.12 2.85 15.98
C ALA A 143 0.07 2.85 15.03
N SER A 144 -0.17 2.94 13.74
CA SER A 144 0.86 2.96 12.72
C SER A 144 0.47 3.83 11.51
N ALA A 145 1.46 4.14 10.66
CA ALA A 145 1.28 4.87 9.40
C ALA A 145 2.29 4.38 8.37
N GLU A 146 1.81 3.99 7.17
CA GLU A 146 2.55 3.21 6.21
C GLU A 146 2.57 3.83 4.81
N ALA A 147 3.68 3.52 4.09
CA ALA A 147 3.78 3.59 2.64
C ALA A 147 4.46 2.30 2.16
N VAL A 148 3.75 1.47 1.43
CA VAL A 148 4.22 0.10 1.11
C VAL A 148 3.78 -0.38 -0.28
N ALA A 149 4.54 -1.36 -0.79
CA ALA A 149 4.12 -2.28 -1.84
C ALA A 149 3.69 -3.59 -1.18
N GLU A 150 2.60 -4.20 -1.64
CA GLU A 150 1.98 -5.36 -1.03
C GLU A 150 1.68 -6.48 -2.03
N ALA A 151 1.86 -7.74 -1.59
CA ALA A 151 1.21 -8.92 -2.14
C ALA A 151 -0.15 -9.08 -1.43
N PRO A 152 -1.27 -8.73 -2.06
CA PRO A 152 -2.58 -8.81 -1.38
C PRO A 152 -2.91 -10.23 -0.94
N SER A 153 -3.84 -10.36 -0.01
CA SER A 153 -4.30 -11.67 0.46
C SER A 153 -5.72 -11.98 -0.01
N GLY A 154 -5.94 -13.25 -0.31
CA GLY A 154 -7.26 -13.81 -0.55
C GLY A 154 -7.66 -14.79 0.57
N SER A 155 -8.77 -15.51 0.36
CA SER A 155 -9.24 -16.53 1.32
C SER A 155 -8.27 -17.68 1.56
N GLY A 156 -7.28 -17.87 0.68
CA GLY A 156 -6.23 -18.90 0.79
C GLY A 156 -4.89 -18.40 1.32
N GLY A 157 -4.80 -17.15 1.75
CA GLY A 157 -3.55 -16.52 2.22
C GLY A 157 -2.99 -15.50 1.25
N VAL A 158 -1.69 -15.20 1.37
CA VAL A 158 -0.98 -14.24 0.51
C VAL A 158 -0.94 -14.74 -0.92
N LEU A 159 -1.32 -13.88 -1.85
CA LEU A 159 -1.37 -14.17 -3.29
C LEU A 159 0.02 -14.04 -3.93
N PRO A 160 0.26 -14.70 -5.09
CA PRO A 160 1.51 -14.55 -5.84
C PRO A 160 1.75 -13.08 -6.21
N LEU A 161 2.97 -12.59 -5.95
CA LEU A 161 3.34 -11.20 -6.20
C LEU A 161 3.61 -10.95 -7.68
N THR A 162 2.97 -9.94 -8.27
CA THR A 162 3.27 -9.47 -9.64
C THR A 162 4.71 -8.95 -9.73
N ASN A 163 5.40 -9.31 -10.81
CA ASN A 163 6.66 -8.66 -11.15
C ASN A 163 6.39 -7.21 -11.59
N PHE A 164 6.50 -6.29 -10.66
CA PHE A 164 6.34 -4.86 -10.87
C PHE A 164 7.69 -4.14 -11.11
N GLY A 165 8.80 -4.89 -11.18
CA GLY A 165 10.13 -4.32 -11.27
C GLY A 165 10.49 -3.52 -10.03
N THR A 166 10.45 -2.20 -10.12
CA THR A 166 10.73 -1.29 -9.00
C THR A 166 9.62 -0.25 -8.87
N ALA A 167 9.02 -0.17 -7.67
CA ALA A 167 8.11 0.88 -7.25
C ALA A 167 8.89 1.98 -6.52
N SER A 168 8.87 3.20 -7.04
CA SER A 168 9.54 4.34 -6.43
C SER A 168 8.52 5.20 -5.68
N PHE A 169 8.71 5.32 -4.37
CA PHE A 169 7.94 6.18 -3.48
C PHE A 169 8.71 7.47 -3.19
N SER A 170 7.99 8.57 -3.14
CA SER A 170 8.54 9.88 -2.81
C SER A 170 7.61 10.68 -1.91
N SER A 171 8.17 11.68 -1.23
CA SER A 171 7.41 12.57 -0.35
C SER A 171 6.60 11.84 0.73
N ALA A 172 7.06 10.68 1.20
CA ALA A 172 6.41 9.91 2.25
C ALA A 172 6.40 10.70 3.56
N ARG A 173 5.21 11.00 4.07
CA ARG A 173 4.99 11.81 5.27
C ARG A 173 4.02 11.14 6.22
N VAL A 174 4.25 11.38 7.50
CA VAL A 174 3.41 10.95 8.61
C VAL A 174 3.18 12.17 9.51
N ASN A 175 1.94 12.46 9.88
CA ASN A 175 1.57 13.64 10.68
C ASN A 175 2.18 14.94 10.10
N GLY A 176 2.24 15.06 8.78
CA GLY A 176 2.80 16.21 8.06
C GLY A 176 4.33 16.30 8.02
N GLN A 177 5.06 15.43 8.73
CA GLN A 177 6.52 15.40 8.75
C GLN A 177 7.07 14.27 7.87
N ALA A 178 8.37 14.34 7.52
CA ALA A 178 9.05 13.24 6.82
C ALA A 178 8.90 11.93 7.60
N ILE A 179 8.56 10.83 6.94
CA ILE A 179 8.40 9.52 7.60
C ILE A 179 9.66 9.11 8.37
N GLY A 180 10.84 9.44 7.87
CA GLY A 180 12.13 9.18 8.52
C GLY A 180 12.29 9.84 9.90
N SER A 181 11.54 10.91 10.19
CA SER A 181 11.56 11.58 11.50
C SER A 181 10.93 10.75 12.61
N PHE A 182 10.21 9.70 12.27
CA PHE A 182 9.55 8.80 13.20
C PHE A 182 10.32 7.50 13.46
N ASN A 183 11.56 7.41 12.95
CA ASN A 183 12.38 6.20 13.04
C ASN A 183 11.61 4.95 12.62
N PRO A 184 11.07 4.92 11.38
CA PRO A 184 10.15 3.88 10.92
C PRO A 184 10.86 2.54 10.73
N ASP A 185 10.12 1.46 10.85
CA ASP A 185 10.60 0.14 10.49
C ASP A 185 10.69 0.02 8.97
N ARG A 186 11.87 -0.37 8.46
CA ARG A 186 12.07 -0.75 7.06
C ARG A 186 11.70 -2.22 6.91
N ILE A 187 10.79 -2.50 5.99
CA ILE A 187 10.19 -3.82 5.80
C ILE A 187 10.62 -4.38 4.46
N ASP A 188 11.21 -5.57 4.47
CA ASP A 188 11.37 -6.40 3.28
C ASP A 188 10.29 -7.49 3.24
N MET A 189 9.77 -7.82 2.07
CA MET A 189 8.78 -8.87 1.91
C MET A 189 9.47 -10.22 1.82
N VAL A 190 9.28 -11.06 2.86
CA VAL A 190 9.87 -12.40 2.94
C VAL A 190 8.79 -13.40 3.34
N ALA A 191 8.52 -14.38 2.50
CA ALA A 191 7.55 -15.44 2.76
C ALA A 191 8.21 -16.81 2.57
N ASN A 192 8.05 -17.71 3.56
CA ASN A 192 8.60 -19.07 3.53
C ASN A 192 10.12 -19.11 3.24
N GLY A 193 10.88 -18.16 3.79
CA GLY A 193 12.32 -18.04 3.57
C GLY A 193 12.72 -17.45 2.21
N VAL A 194 11.76 -17.09 1.36
CA VAL A 194 12.01 -16.49 0.04
C VAL A 194 11.77 -14.98 0.12
N THR A 195 12.78 -14.19 -0.29
CA THR A 195 12.63 -12.74 -0.42
C THR A 195 11.82 -12.42 -1.67
N LYS A 196 10.64 -11.84 -1.48
CA LYS A 196 9.71 -11.45 -2.55
C LYS A 196 9.97 -10.04 -3.07
N ALA A 197 10.28 -9.11 -2.17
CA ALA A 197 10.64 -7.73 -2.51
C ALA A 197 11.56 -7.14 -1.44
N THR A 198 12.43 -6.20 -1.85
CA THR A 198 13.36 -5.50 -0.96
C THR A 198 13.12 -4.01 -0.97
N THR A 199 13.27 -3.38 0.19
CA THR A 199 13.09 -1.94 0.40
C THR A 199 14.44 -1.24 0.51
N SER A 200 14.67 -0.17 -0.26
CA SER A 200 15.89 0.64 -0.15
C SER A 200 15.92 1.44 1.15
N SER A 201 17.08 1.97 1.51
CA SER A 201 17.18 2.99 2.57
C SER A 201 16.42 4.25 2.16
N LEU A 202 15.96 5.02 3.18
CA LEU A 202 15.36 6.33 2.95
C LEU A 202 16.41 7.33 2.42
N SER A 203 16.03 8.04 1.37
CA SER A 203 16.74 9.21 0.87
C SER A 203 15.96 10.47 1.27
N SER A 204 16.65 11.48 1.81
CA SER A 204 16.06 12.72 2.30
C SER A 204 14.91 12.50 3.31
N GLY A 205 14.92 11.36 4.00
CA GLY A 205 13.91 11.00 4.99
C GLY A 205 12.50 10.73 4.45
N THR A 206 12.30 10.80 3.13
CA THR A 206 10.96 10.71 2.51
C THR A 206 10.88 9.81 1.29
N ASN A 207 12.00 9.47 0.65
CA ASN A 207 12.01 8.76 -0.62
C ASN A 207 12.63 7.38 -0.45
N PHE A 208 12.06 6.39 -1.10
CA PHE A 208 12.57 5.02 -1.12
C PHE A 208 12.06 4.27 -2.35
N SER A 209 12.59 3.10 -2.58
CA SER A 209 12.09 2.18 -3.60
C SER A 209 11.86 0.79 -3.02
N VAL A 210 10.91 0.09 -3.61
CA VAL A 210 10.67 -1.33 -3.38
C VAL A 210 10.95 -2.06 -4.68
N THR A 211 11.85 -3.04 -4.65
CA THR A 211 12.25 -3.81 -5.82
C THR A 211 11.75 -5.25 -5.69
N TRP A 212 10.98 -5.68 -6.68
CA TRP A 212 10.54 -7.07 -6.81
C TRP A 212 11.73 -8.03 -6.96
N LYS A 213 11.64 -9.20 -6.36
CA LYS A 213 12.64 -10.26 -6.41
C LYS A 213 12.05 -11.60 -6.86
N HIS A 214 10.86 -11.92 -6.38
CA HIS A 214 10.22 -13.21 -6.61
C HIS A 214 8.68 -13.13 -6.47
N SER A 215 7.95 -14.02 -7.19
CA SER A 215 6.49 -14.17 -7.04
C SER A 215 6.11 -15.03 -5.86
#